data_3005aba24b6a6a26b01e85804967a07f
#
_entry.id   3005aba24b6a6a26b01e85804967a07f
#
_cell.length_a   1.000
_cell.length_b   1.000
_cell.length_c   1.000
_cell.angle_alpha   90.00
_cell.angle_beta   90.00
_cell.angle_gamma   90.00
#
_symmetry.space_group_name_H-M   'P 1'
#
loop_
_entity.id
_entity.type
_entity.pdbx_description
1 polymer ?
#
loop_
_entity_poly.entity_id
_entity_poly.type
_entity_poly.pdbx_seq_one_letter_code
_entity_poly.pdbx_strand_id
1 'polypeptide(L)'
;MKMKNISFQGCLYKLQLTASDIAYGPCPAPDEEVEQRLTITRNGMVWFSRWAFGCGIKPSLICRERFRIDSDAVATLFGQVEAFFSGSLNMVLVVDTDVWNLELTNTDRAVYHYYGSVCR
;
A
#
# COMPACT_ATOMS: atom_id res chain seq x y z
N MET A 1 12.69 12.42 14.44
CA MET A 1 13.35 11.20 14.01
C MET A 1 13.62 11.24 12.51
N LYS A 2 14.86 11.00 12.16
CA LYS A 2 15.23 11.07 10.76
C LYS A 2 14.90 9.75 10.07
N MET A 3 14.10 9.82 9.02
CA MET A 3 13.74 8.63 8.27
C MET A 3 14.74 8.37 7.16
N LYS A 4 15.16 7.13 7.07
CA LYS A 4 16.02 6.69 5.99
C LYS A 4 15.17 6.18 4.84
N ASN A 5 15.31 6.81 3.68
CA ASN A 5 14.73 6.29 2.45
C ASN A 5 15.68 5.25 1.89
N ILE A 6 15.31 3.99 2.04
CA ILE A 6 16.12 2.88 1.55
C ILE A 6 15.66 2.55 0.14
N SER A 7 16.56 2.59 -0.82
CA SER A 7 16.25 2.23 -2.20
C SER A 7 15.96 0.74 -2.31
N PHE A 8 14.91 0.42 -3.06
CA PHE A 8 14.55 -0.97 -3.32
C PHE A 8 15.63 -1.64 -4.17
N GLN A 9 15.99 -2.86 -3.81
CA GLN A 9 16.98 -3.64 -4.52
C GLN A 9 16.44 -5.01 -4.88
N GLY A 10 16.86 -5.53 -6.04
CA GLY A 10 16.48 -6.85 -6.51
C GLY A 10 15.20 -6.85 -7.32
N CYS A 11 14.62 -8.03 -7.48
CA CYS A 11 13.38 -8.20 -8.22
C CYS A 11 12.20 -8.22 -7.26
N LEU A 12 11.15 -7.50 -7.61
CA LEU A 12 9.95 -7.42 -6.79
C LEU A 12 9.18 -8.74 -6.86
N TYR A 13 8.87 -9.29 -5.71
CA TYR A 13 8.09 -10.52 -5.61
C TYR A 13 6.64 -10.24 -5.19
N LYS A 14 6.43 -9.35 -4.24
CA LYS A 14 5.10 -9.04 -3.70
C LYS A 14 5.03 -7.56 -3.35
N LEU A 15 3.88 -6.98 -3.67
CA LEU A 15 3.56 -5.60 -3.34
C LEU A 15 2.33 -5.58 -2.46
N GLN A 16 2.41 -4.86 -1.34
CA GLN A 16 1.26 -4.67 -0.44
C GLN A 16 1.07 -3.18 -0.21
N LEU A 17 -0.09 -2.68 -0.59
CA LEU A 17 -0.43 -1.27 -0.42
C LEU A 17 -1.64 -1.15 0.49
N THR A 18 -1.52 -0.32 1.50
CA THR A 18 -2.64 0.01 2.37
C THR A 18 -2.84 1.52 2.31
N ALA A 19 -4.06 1.92 1.99
CA ALA A 19 -4.45 3.32 1.97
C ALA A 19 -5.48 3.55 3.06
N SER A 20 -5.29 4.58 3.87
CA SER A 20 -6.16 4.89 4.99
C SER A 20 -6.47 6.37 5.00
N ASP A 21 -7.73 6.72 5.20
CA ASP A 21 -8.15 8.10 5.34
C ASP A 21 -8.57 8.44 6.77
N ILE A 22 -8.17 7.62 7.74
CA ILE A 22 -8.37 7.93 9.15
C ILE A 22 -7.31 8.94 9.55
N ALA A 23 -7.59 10.21 9.30
CA ALA A 23 -6.73 11.30 9.70
C ALA A 23 -7.37 12.03 10.86
N TYR A 24 -6.86 13.21 11.17
CA TYR A 24 -7.46 14.05 12.20
C TYR A 24 -8.81 14.56 11.73
N GLY A 25 -9.74 14.69 12.65
CA GLY A 25 -11.05 15.19 12.34
C GLY A 25 -12.14 14.45 13.11
N PRO A 26 -13.41 14.62 12.71
CA PRO A 26 -14.50 13.90 13.35
C PRO A 26 -14.33 12.39 13.21
N CYS A 27 -14.77 11.66 14.22
CA CYS A 27 -14.74 10.20 14.17
C CYS A 27 -15.63 9.70 13.04
N PRO A 28 -15.13 8.79 12.17
CA PRO A 28 -15.95 8.26 11.09
C PRO A 28 -17.14 7.46 11.62
N ALA A 29 -18.19 7.36 10.79
CA ALA A 29 -19.33 6.49 11.10
C ALA A 29 -18.90 5.02 11.00
N PRO A 30 -19.57 4.11 11.73
CA PRO A 30 -19.17 2.70 11.70
C PRO A 30 -19.19 2.06 10.31
N ASP A 31 -20.04 2.51 9.41
CA ASP A 31 -20.14 1.98 8.04
C ASP A 31 -19.35 2.80 7.03
N GLU A 32 -18.63 3.82 7.47
CA GLU A 32 -17.83 4.64 6.57
C GLU A 32 -16.56 3.93 6.17
N GLU A 33 -16.29 3.87 4.87
CA GLU A 33 -15.07 3.24 4.36
C GLU A 33 -13.87 4.10 4.71
N VAL A 34 -12.87 3.50 5.38
CA VAL A 34 -11.70 4.24 5.87
C VAL A 34 -10.39 3.61 5.43
N GLU A 35 -10.42 2.41 4.85
CA GLU A 35 -9.17 1.73 4.50
C GLU A 35 -9.38 0.83 3.31
N GLN A 36 -8.38 0.81 2.41
CA GLN A 36 -8.30 -0.15 1.31
C GLN A 36 -6.95 -0.86 1.40
N ARG A 37 -6.95 -2.16 1.10
CA ARG A 37 -5.74 -2.98 1.10
C ARG A 37 -5.62 -3.70 -0.22
N LEU A 38 -4.43 -3.66 -0.80
CA LEU A 38 -4.14 -4.29 -2.09
C LEU A 38 -2.87 -5.11 -1.95
N THR A 39 -2.92 -6.35 -2.39
CA THR A 39 -1.73 -7.21 -2.47
C THR A 39 -1.64 -7.78 -3.87
N ILE A 40 -0.47 -7.67 -4.49
CA ILE A 40 -0.19 -8.23 -5.81
C ILE A 40 1.08 -9.05 -5.71
N THR A 41 1.03 -10.28 -6.20
CA THR A 41 2.22 -11.15 -6.28
C THR A 41 2.69 -11.27 -7.72
N ARG A 42 3.97 -11.65 -7.88
CA ARG A 42 4.57 -11.75 -9.21
C ARG A 42 3.86 -12.77 -10.10
N ASN A 43 3.22 -13.77 -9.52
CA ASN A 43 2.48 -14.76 -10.29
C ASN A 43 1.12 -14.26 -10.77
N GLY A 44 0.77 -13.01 -10.53
CA GLY A 44 -0.43 -12.38 -11.05
C GLY A 44 -1.64 -12.44 -10.13
N MET A 45 -1.50 -12.96 -8.93
CA MET A 45 -2.61 -12.96 -7.98
C MET A 45 -2.77 -11.60 -7.34
N VAL A 46 -4.02 -11.15 -7.26
CA VAL A 46 -4.38 -9.87 -6.66
C VAL A 46 -5.43 -10.12 -5.58
N TRP A 47 -5.18 -9.56 -4.42
CA TRP A 47 -6.14 -9.52 -3.31
C TRP A 47 -6.45 -8.08 -3.01
N PHE A 48 -7.73 -7.75 -3.00
CA PHE A 48 -8.18 -6.39 -2.71
C PHE A 48 -9.28 -6.44 -1.67
N SER A 49 -9.21 -5.57 -0.67
CA SER A 49 -10.25 -5.48 0.36
C SER A 49 -10.52 -4.03 0.72
N ARG A 50 -11.76 -3.77 1.08
CA ARG A 50 -12.23 -2.47 1.54
C ARG A 50 -12.77 -2.63 2.94
N TRP A 51 -12.49 -1.67 3.81
CA TRP A 51 -12.78 -1.78 5.23
C TRP A 51 -13.49 -0.53 5.73
N ALA A 52 -14.54 -0.75 6.54
CA ALA A 52 -15.25 0.33 7.23
C ALA A 52 -14.63 0.56 8.60
N PHE A 53 -14.91 1.71 9.19
CA PHE A 53 -14.39 2.08 10.50
C PHE A 53 -14.76 1.06 11.57
N GLY A 54 -15.99 0.53 11.52
CA GLY A 54 -16.46 -0.47 12.46
C GLY A 54 -16.82 0.13 13.80
N CYS A 55 -16.72 -0.68 14.85
CA CYS A 55 -17.16 -0.29 16.18
C CYS A 55 -16.00 0.21 17.06
N GLY A 56 -14.93 0.70 16.46
CA GLY A 56 -13.85 1.37 17.18
C GLY A 56 -12.69 0.47 17.61
N ILE A 57 -12.89 -0.84 17.72
CA ILE A 57 -11.82 -1.75 18.13
C ILE A 57 -11.04 -2.24 16.92
N LYS A 58 -11.73 -2.61 15.88
CA LYS A 58 -11.09 -3.06 14.63
C LYS A 58 -11.98 -2.72 13.44
N PRO A 59 -11.38 -2.57 12.24
CA PRO A 59 -12.17 -2.32 11.03
C PRO A 59 -13.10 -3.47 10.70
N SER A 60 -14.19 -3.13 10.03
CA SER A 60 -15.18 -4.07 9.56
C SER A 60 -15.01 -4.27 8.05
N LEU A 61 -14.94 -5.51 7.61
CA LEU A 61 -14.76 -5.82 6.19
C LEU A 61 -16.01 -5.47 5.39
N ILE A 62 -15.87 -4.59 4.39
CA ILE A 62 -16.96 -4.26 3.47
C ILE A 62 -16.97 -5.23 2.30
N CYS A 63 -15.81 -5.44 1.68
CA CYS A 63 -15.70 -6.19 0.43
C CYS A 63 -14.31 -6.80 0.34
N ARG A 64 -14.24 -8.02 -0.17
CA ARG A 64 -12.98 -8.70 -0.43
C ARG A 64 -13.08 -9.34 -1.79
N GLU A 65 -12.06 -9.10 -2.62
CA GLU A 65 -11.97 -9.67 -3.95
C GLU A 65 -10.61 -10.32 -4.14
N ARG A 66 -10.59 -11.40 -4.90
CA ARG A 66 -9.37 -12.08 -5.29
C ARG A 66 -9.50 -12.43 -6.76
N PHE A 67 -8.52 -12.06 -7.55
CA PHE A 67 -8.52 -12.35 -8.98
C PHE A 67 -7.09 -12.45 -9.49
N ARG A 68 -6.97 -12.89 -10.73
CA ARG A 68 -5.67 -13.03 -11.38
C ARG A 68 -5.60 -12.06 -12.54
N ILE A 69 -4.46 -11.38 -12.67
CA ILE A 69 -4.20 -10.51 -13.82
C ILE A 69 -3.12 -11.15 -14.68
N ASP A 70 -3.03 -10.67 -15.93
CA ASP A 70 -2.07 -11.17 -16.90
C ASP A 70 -0.63 -10.98 -16.42
N SER A 71 0.22 -11.97 -16.65
CA SER A 71 1.61 -11.93 -16.22
C SER A 71 2.39 -10.78 -16.85
N ASP A 72 2.06 -10.41 -18.09
CA ASP A 72 2.70 -9.26 -18.73
C ASP A 72 2.33 -7.96 -18.05
N ALA A 73 1.08 -7.83 -17.60
CA ALA A 73 0.64 -6.66 -16.85
C ALA A 73 1.39 -6.55 -15.51
N VAL A 74 1.55 -7.67 -14.82
CA VAL A 74 2.32 -7.70 -13.57
C VAL A 74 3.77 -7.32 -13.83
N ALA A 75 4.39 -7.88 -14.85
CA ALA A 75 5.79 -7.60 -15.17
C ALA A 75 5.98 -6.11 -15.47
N THR A 76 5.06 -5.51 -16.21
CA THR A 76 5.12 -4.08 -16.51
C THR A 76 4.98 -3.24 -15.26
N LEU A 77 3.98 -3.54 -14.43
CA LEU A 77 3.75 -2.80 -13.19
C LEU A 77 4.94 -2.95 -12.23
N PHE A 78 5.41 -4.17 -12.03
CA PHE A 78 6.52 -4.42 -11.12
C PHE A 78 7.81 -3.77 -11.60
N GLY A 79 8.05 -3.76 -12.92
CA GLY A 79 9.19 -3.06 -13.49
C GLY A 79 9.15 -1.57 -13.21
N GLN A 80 7.99 -0.95 -13.34
CA GLN A 80 7.82 0.47 -13.05
C GLN A 80 8.00 0.77 -11.56
N VAL A 81 7.47 -0.08 -10.70
CA VAL A 81 7.63 0.08 -9.25
C VAL A 81 9.10 -0.08 -8.85
N GLU A 82 9.77 -1.10 -9.38
CA GLU A 82 11.19 -1.32 -9.12
C GLU A 82 12.02 -0.09 -9.54
N ALA A 83 11.76 0.43 -10.73
CA ALA A 83 12.49 1.59 -11.24
C ALA A 83 12.27 2.83 -10.37
N PHE A 84 11.03 3.05 -9.94
CA PHE A 84 10.70 4.20 -9.12
C PHE A 84 11.37 4.12 -7.75
N PHE A 85 11.27 2.99 -7.07
CA PHE A 85 11.74 2.86 -5.70
C PHE A 85 13.22 2.49 -5.58
N SER A 86 13.89 2.13 -6.68
CA SER A 86 15.33 1.91 -6.67
C SER A 86 16.12 3.21 -6.81
N GLY A 87 15.46 4.30 -7.18
CA GLY A 87 16.09 5.59 -7.32
C GLY A 87 16.16 6.35 -6.00
N SER A 88 16.65 7.59 -6.10
CA SER A 88 16.68 8.48 -4.94
C SER A 88 15.27 8.98 -4.64
N LEU A 89 14.81 8.77 -3.42
CA LEU A 89 13.47 9.13 -3.02
C LEU A 89 13.48 10.30 -2.05
N ASN A 90 12.71 11.33 -2.37
CA ASN A 90 12.42 12.42 -1.44
C ASN A 90 10.97 12.28 -1.00
N MET A 91 10.78 11.81 0.21
CA MET A 91 9.45 11.63 0.77
C MET A 91 9.19 12.70 1.82
N VAL A 92 8.10 13.42 1.62
CA VAL A 92 7.65 14.43 2.57
C VAL A 92 6.43 13.87 3.29
N LEU A 93 6.52 13.82 4.62
CA LEU A 93 5.40 13.42 5.44
C LEU A 93 4.54 14.65 5.74
N VAL A 94 3.32 14.63 5.23
CA VAL A 94 2.33 15.67 5.52
C VAL A 94 1.33 15.09 6.50
N VAL A 95 1.15 15.77 7.63
CA VAL A 95 0.22 15.36 8.66
C VAL A 95 -1.19 15.81 8.26
N ASP A 96 -2.20 15.09 8.68
CA ASP A 96 -3.60 15.49 8.52
C ASP A 96 -4.16 15.25 7.12
N THR A 97 -3.62 14.29 6.41
CA THR A 97 -4.10 13.88 5.10
C THR A 97 -4.21 12.37 5.06
N ASP A 98 -4.77 11.85 3.96
CA ASP A 98 -4.81 10.41 3.74
C ASP A 98 -3.39 9.84 3.72
N VAL A 99 -3.23 8.66 4.31
CA VAL A 99 -1.92 8.03 4.47
C VAL A 99 -1.91 6.72 3.69
N TRP A 100 -0.82 6.49 2.98
CA TRP A 100 -0.59 5.21 2.33
C TRP A 100 0.67 4.55 2.89
N ASN A 101 0.62 3.23 2.99
CA ASN A 101 1.76 2.40 3.36
C ASN A 101 2.00 1.40 2.25
N LEU A 102 3.23 1.31 1.78
CA LEU A 102 3.61 0.39 0.73
C LEU A 102 4.72 -0.51 1.25
N GLU A 103 4.51 -1.80 1.12
CA GLU A 103 5.49 -2.80 1.49
C GLU A 103 5.89 -3.58 0.26
N LEU A 104 7.17 -3.56 -0.08
CA LEU A 104 7.73 -4.26 -1.22
C LEU A 104 8.62 -5.38 -0.72
N THR A 105 8.34 -6.60 -1.16
CA THR A 105 9.15 -7.77 -0.83
C THR A 105 9.84 -8.24 -2.10
N ASN A 106 11.17 -8.37 -2.04
CA ASN A 106 11.92 -8.85 -3.20
C ASN A 106 12.02 -10.38 -3.19
N THR A 107 12.63 -10.94 -4.23
CA THR A 107 12.78 -12.39 -4.36
C THR A 107 13.72 -12.99 -3.33
N ASP A 108 14.56 -12.19 -2.68
CA ASP A 108 15.43 -12.61 -1.59
C ASP A 108 14.75 -12.50 -0.24
N ARG A 109 13.45 -12.18 -0.23
CA ARG A 109 12.62 -12.00 0.95
C ARG A 109 12.98 -10.80 1.81
N ALA A 110 13.73 -9.86 1.27
CA ALA A 110 13.96 -8.59 1.92
C ALA A 110 12.71 -7.71 1.76
N VAL A 111 12.32 -7.06 2.83
CA VAL A 111 11.10 -6.23 2.87
C VAL A 111 11.51 -4.78 2.97
N TYR A 112 10.93 -3.97 2.08
CA TYR A 112 11.16 -2.52 2.04
C TYR A 112 9.84 -1.83 2.32
N HIS A 113 9.87 -0.88 3.22
CA HIS A 113 8.66 -0.22 3.68
C HIS A 113 8.72 1.27 3.33
N TYR A 114 7.70 1.73 2.61
CA TYR A 114 7.54 3.12 2.23
C TYR A 114 6.19 3.62 2.67
N TYR A 115 6.10 4.91 2.96
CA TYR A 115 4.83 5.51 3.29
C TYR A 115 4.83 6.98 2.93
N GLY A 116 3.64 7.54 2.83
CA GLY A 116 3.50 8.93 2.50
C GLY A 116 2.07 9.40 2.70
N SER A 117 1.84 10.63 2.34
CA SER A 117 0.54 11.26 2.45
C SER A 117 0.08 11.72 1.09
N VAL A 118 -1.23 11.72 0.90
CA VAL A 118 -1.84 12.26 -0.31
C VAL A 118 -2.27 13.68 0.00
N CYS A 119 -1.65 14.65 -0.65
CA CYS A 119 -2.05 16.04 -0.54
C CYS A 119 -3.26 16.27 -1.43
N ARG A 120 -4.29 16.83 -0.85
CA ARG A 120 -5.48 17.23 -1.60
C ARG A 120 -5.56 18.73 -1.76
#